data_22cae7c5ecd75d186423d9848236b94c
#
_entry.id   22cae7c5ecd75d186423d9848236b94c
#
_cell.length_a   1.000
_cell.length_b   1.000
_cell.length_c   1.000
_cell.angle_alpha   90.00
_cell.angle_beta   90.00
_cell.angle_gamma   90.00
#
_symmetry.space_group_name_H-M   'P 1'
#
loop_
_entity.id
_entity.type
_entity.pdbx_description
1 polymer ?
#
loop_
_entity_poly.entity_id
_entity_poly.type
_entity_poly.pdbx_seq_one_letter_code
_entity_poly.pdbx_strand_id
1 'polypeptide(L)' 'MENKPFESILNYLKDEDVISKKEFDYLNNDEAAAKNSILYYYDNVDDPKIDLFVEMNWDYFLELEEE' A
#
# COMPACT_ATOMS: atom_id res chain seq x y z
N MET A 1 8.71 -17.41 7.69
CA MET A 1 7.48 -16.92 7.22
C MET A 1 7.59 -15.53 6.70
N GLU A 2 7.07 -15.36 5.55
CA GLU A 2 7.15 -14.08 4.94
C GLU A 2 6.18 -13.13 5.52
N ASN A 3 6.60 -11.96 5.76
CA ASN A 3 5.74 -10.94 6.27
C ASN A 3 5.57 -9.88 5.21
N LYS A 4 4.37 -9.72 4.71
CA LYS A 4 4.10 -8.73 3.69
C LYS A 4 3.41 -7.53 4.32
N PRO A 5 4.18 -6.51 4.63
CA PRO A 5 3.66 -5.40 5.43
C PRO A 5 2.51 -4.64 4.78
N PHE A 6 2.42 -4.68 3.46
CA PHE A 6 1.35 -3.96 2.80
C PHE A 6 0.14 -4.83 2.48
N GLU A 7 0.18 -6.11 2.84
CA GLU A 7 -0.88 -7.01 2.42
C GLU A 7 -2.25 -6.58 2.94
N SER A 8 -2.32 -6.14 4.17
CA SER A 8 -3.61 -5.80 4.74
C SER A 8 -4.23 -4.60 4.04
N ILE A 9 -3.45 -3.57 3.75
CA ILE A 9 -4.01 -2.41 3.08
C ILE A 9 -4.31 -2.73 1.61
N LEU A 10 -3.50 -3.58 0.98
CA LEU A 10 -3.76 -3.98 -0.39
C LEU A 10 -5.03 -4.82 -0.48
N ASN A 11 -5.28 -5.68 0.50
CA ASN A 11 -6.54 -6.42 0.55
C ASN A 11 -7.72 -5.48 0.66
N TYR A 12 -7.59 -4.47 1.49
CA TYR A 12 -8.64 -3.49 1.63
C TYR A 12 -8.91 -2.78 0.29
N LEU A 13 -7.84 -2.38 -0.41
CA LEU A 13 -7.99 -1.70 -1.68
C LEU A 13 -8.63 -2.61 -2.72
N LYS A 14 -8.28 -3.87 -2.72
CA LYS A 14 -8.87 -4.83 -3.63
C LYS A 14 -10.37 -5.02 -3.32
N ASP A 15 -10.70 -5.12 -2.04
CA ASP A 15 -12.09 -5.31 -1.64
C ASP A 15 -12.95 -4.11 -1.97
N GLU A 16 -12.38 -2.92 -1.94
CA GLU A 16 -13.10 -1.71 -2.27
C GLU A 16 -13.06 -1.40 -3.76
N ASP A 17 -12.49 -2.32 -4.54
CA ASP A 17 -12.44 -2.18 -5.98
C ASP A 17 -11.56 -1.02 -6.45
N VAL A 18 -10.66 -0.58 -5.61
CA VAL A 18 -9.70 0.45 -5.99
C VAL A 18 -8.65 -0.16 -6.90
N ILE A 19 -8.24 -1.38 -6.60
CA ILE A 19 -7.30 -2.11 -7.45
C ILE A 19 -7.90 -3.46 -7.81
N SER A 20 -7.45 -4.02 -8.92
CA SER A 20 -7.91 -5.33 -9.36
C SER A 20 -7.12 -6.41 -8.63
N LYS A 21 -7.58 -7.66 -8.74
CA LYS A 21 -6.86 -8.76 -8.17
C LYS A 21 -5.48 -8.91 -8.80
N LYS A 22 -5.38 -8.66 -10.08
CA LYS A 22 -4.12 -8.73 -10.78
C LYS A 22 -3.15 -7.69 -10.24
N GLU A 23 -3.63 -6.50 -10.02
CA GLU A 23 -2.82 -5.46 -9.44
C GLU A 23 -2.44 -5.78 -8.01
N PHE A 24 -3.37 -6.34 -7.25
CA PHE A 24 -3.08 -6.77 -5.90
C PHE A 24 -1.93 -7.77 -5.90
N ASP A 25 -1.98 -8.77 -6.76
CA ASP A 25 -0.93 -9.77 -6.83
C ASP A 25 0.43 -9.13 -7.16
N TYR A 26 0.43 -8.22 -8.09
CA TYR A 26 1.66 -7.55 -8.48
C TYR A 26 2.23 -6.73 -7.33
N LEU A 27 1.39 -5.93 -6.70
CA LEU A 27 1.85 -5.04 -5.64
C LEU A 27 2.24 -5.81 -4.40
N ASN A 28 1.57 -6.91 -4.13
CA ASN A 28 1.87 -7.70 -2.94
C ASN A 28 3.23 -8.39 -3.06
N ASN A 29 3.77 -8.45 -4.26
CA ASN A 29 5.08 -9.08 -4.47
C ASN A 29 6.17 -8.07 -4.82
N ASP A 30 5.86 -6.78 -4.80
CA ASP A 30 6.84 -5.75 -5.13
C ASP A 30 6.63 -4.58 -4.16
N GLU A 31 7.41 -4.55 -3.10
CA GLU A 31 7.20 -3.57 -2.04
C GLU A 31 7.39 -2.13 -2.52
N ALA A 32 8.34 -1.91 -3.42
CA ALA A 32 8.56 -0.56 -3.91
C ALA A 32 7.36 -0.07 -4.72
N ALA A 33 6.81 -0.95 -5.54
CA ALA A 33 5.62 -0.60 -6.31
C ALA A 33 4.42 -0.40 -5.39
N ALA A 34 4.30 -1.24 -4.36
CA ALA A 34 3.21 -1.10 -3.41
C ALA A 34 3.30 0.22 -2.67
N LYS A 35 4.49 0.57 -2.22
CA LYS A 35 4.69 1.84 -1.53
C LYS A 35 4.26 3.01 -2.42
N ASN A 36 4.72 3.00 -3.67
CA ASN A 36 4.39 4.10 -4.57
C ASN A 36 2.89 4.18 -4.82
N SER A 37 2.23 3.04 -4.99
CA SER A 37 0.79 3.05 -5.23
C SER A 37 0.02 3.52 -4.01
N ILE A 38 0.42 3.07 -2.84
CA ILE A 38 -0.27 3.47 -1.62
C ILE A 38 -0.11 4.96 -1.38
N LEU A 39 1.07 5.51 -1.62
CA LEU A 39 1.28 6.93 -1.44
C LEU A 39 0.49 7.74 -2.47
N TYR A 40 0.36 7.22 -3.67
CA TYR A 40 -0.46 7.87 -4.67
C TYR A 40 -1.91 7.94 -4.20
N TYR A 41 -2.43 6.85 -3.67
CA TYR A 41 -3.80 6.85 -3.17
C TYR A 41 -3.93 7.72 -1.92
N TYR A 42 -2.91 7.76 -1.10
CA TYR A 42 -2.91 8.62 0.08
C TYR A 42 -3.09 10.09 -0.34
N ASP A 43 -2.42 10.49 -1.42
CA ASP A 43 -2.51 11.87 -1.88
C ASP A 43 -3.80 12.16 -2.65
N ASN A 44 -4.34 11.17 -3.34
CA ASN A 44 -5.42 11.41 -4.30
C ASN A 44 -6.77 10.85 -3.91
N VAL A 45 -6.82 9.92 -2.97
CA VAL A 45 -8.07 9.33 -2.53
C VAL A 45 -8.26 9.70 -1.07
N ASP A 46 -9.38 10.34 -0.78
CA ASP A 46 -9.65 10.78 0.58
C ASP A 46 -10.26 9.64 1.36
N ASP A 47 -9.44 8.74 1.86
CA ASP A 47 -9.89 7.55 2.54
C ASP A 47 -9.18 7.44 3.88
N PRO A 48 -9.91 7.52 5.00
CA PRO A 48 -9.30 7.49 6.33
C PRO A 48 -8.48 6.24 6.59
N LYS A 49 -8.84 5.11 6.00
CA LYS A 49 -8.08 3.89 6.24
C LYS A 49 -6.71 3.96 5.58
N ILE A 50 -6.65 4.51 4.40
CA ILE A 50 -5.37 4.69 3.73
C ILE A 50 -4.54 5.70 4.51
N ASP A 51 -5.15 6.80 4.92
CA ASP A 51 -4.44 7.82 5.67
C ASP A 51 -3.86 7.26 6.95
N LEU A 52 -4.66 6.51 7.69
CA LEU A 52 -4.21 5.94 8.94
C LEU A 52 -3.08 4.95 8.72
N PHE A 53 -3.21 4.11 7.70
CA PHE A 53 -2.17 3.12 7.42
C PHE A 53 -0.84 3.80 7.12
N VAL A 54 -0.86 4.82 6.27
CA VAL A 54 0.36 5.51 5.89
C VAL A 54 0.99 6.19 7.10
N GLU A 55 0.16 6.86 7.90
CA GLU A 55 0.69 7.59 9.05
C GLU A 55 1.28 6.66 10.09
N MET A 56 0.65 5.53 10.32
CA MET A 56 1.14 4.57 11.30
C MET A 56 2.41 3.87 10.83
N ASN A 57 2.66 3.85 9.54
CA ASN A 57 3.81 3.15 9.00
C ASN A 57 4.79 4.10 8.31
N TRP A 58 4.74 5.37 8.67
CA TRP A 58 5.53 6.38 7.98
C TRP A 58 7.01 6.07 7.95
N ASP A 59 7.55 5.60 9.07
CA ASP A 59 8.98 5.27 9.13
C ASP A 59 9.34 4.17 8.15
N TYR A 60 8.47 3.18 8.00
CA TYR A 60 8.72 2.11 7.08
C TYR A 60 8.70 2.60 5.64
N PHE A 61 7.79 3.52 5.33
CA PHE A 61 7.76 4.11 4.01
C PHE A 61 9.05 4.87 3.71
N LEU A 62 9.56 5.56 4.71
CA LEU A 62 10.81 6.29 4.51
C LEU A 62 11.98 5.35 4.25
N GLU A 63 11.98 4.22 4.92
CA GLU A 63 13.05 3.25 4.71
C GLU A 63 13.07 2.68 3.30
N LEU A 64 11.89 2.53 2.71
CA LEU A 64 11.80 2.01 1.37
C LEU A 64 12.21 3.00 0.31
N GLU A 65 12.31 4.28 0.71
CA GLU A 65 12.61 5.27 -0.25
C GLU A 65 14.06 5.39 -0.43
N GLU A 66 14.76 4.67 -1.10
CA GLU A 66 16.09 4.80 -1.25
C GLU A 66 16.49 4.92 -2.55
N GLU A 67 16.94 5.24 -2.92
CA GLU A 67 17.31 5.32 -4.05
C GLU A 67 17.84 5.70 -4.41
#